data_691847b1441472c62dceacf5acba30a0
#
_entry.id   691847b1441472c62dceacf5acba30a0
#
_cell.length_a   1.000
_cell.length_b   1.000
_cell.length_c   1.000
_cell.angle_alpha   90.00
_cell.angle_beta   90.00
_cell.angle_gamma   90.00
#
_symmetry.space_group_name_H-M   'P 1'
#
loop_
_entity.id
_entity.type
_entity.pdbx_description
1 polymer ?
#
loop_
_entity_poly.entity_id
_entity_poly.type
_entity_poly.pdbx_seq_one_letter_code
_entity_poly.pdbx_strand_id
1 'polypeptide(L)'
;MTEHFPILILLVPLFGALIVILLGRERSEQCWLTSLVSLGISSIISLFTLIALLSGKVQTIRYRMGGWPESEGYEVGIELRVDILAALVVFAVTFIGFVNTIYSKTRAEAEVQGKVPFFYALMQLLIVGLCGIVMTNDAFNLYVLIEITSLTSYALIAMGNRRAALSSFNYVIMGTIGASFYLLGVGYLYIKTGTLNIDDIRMVLGDNNLWDHQSIIVAFIFIILGVWTKMAFFPLHGWLPN
;
A
#
# COMPACT_ATOMS: atom_id res chain seq x y z
N MET A 1 -4.03 23.61 -3.45
CA MET A 1 -4.53 22.83 -2.29
C MET A 1 -4.72 21.35 -2.60
N THR A 2 -5.19 20.97 -3.77
CA THR A 2 -5.43 19.56 -4.15
C THR A 2 -4.16 18.73 -4.32
N GLU A 3 -3.01 19.36 -4.55
CA GLU A 3 -1.71 18.69 -4.75
C GLU A 3 -1.24 17.89 -3.53
N HIS A 4 -1.61 18.33 -2.31
CA HIS A 4 -1.22 17.63 -1.08
C HIS A 4 -2.20 16.53 -0.65
N PHE A 5 -3.33 16.34 -1.33
CA PHE A 5 -4.31 15.32 -0.97
C PHE A 5 -3.73 13.90 -0.98
N PRO A 6 -2.92 13.47 -1.97
CA PRO A 6 -2.38 12.12 -1.98
C PRO A 6 -1.57 11.78 -0.73
N ILE A 7 -0.70 12.69 -0.29
CA ILE A 7 0.11 12.46 0.90
C ILE A 7 -0.72 12.52 2.19
N LEU A 8 -1.74 13.39 2.27
CA LEU A 8 -2.61 13.49 3.45
C LEU A 8 -3.45 12.23 3.64
N ILE A 9 -3.90 11.59 2.56
CA ILE A 9 -4.63 10.32 2.62
C ILE A 9 -3.80 9.23 3.32
N LEU A 10 -2.47 9.24 3.15
CA LEU A 10 -1.55 8.30 3.79
C LEU A 10 -1.16 8.74 5.21
N LEU A 11 -0.83 10.02 5.40
CA LEU A 11 -0.31 10.51 6.68
C LEU A 11 -1.36 10.48 7.79
N VAL A 12 -2.62 10.81 7.49
CA VAL A 12 -3.66 10.86 8.53
C VAL A 12 -3.86 9.50 9.22
N PRO A 13 -4.07 8.38 8.51
CA PRO A 13 -4.19 7.08 9.20
C PRO A 13 -2.84 6.57 9.72
N LEU A 14 -1.70 6.95 9.15
CA LEU A 14 -0.39 6.63 9.69
C LEU A 14 -0.18 7.25 11.08
N PHE A 15 -0.45 8.55 11.23
CA PHE A 15 -0.39 9.21 12.53
C PHE A 15 -1.48 8.69 13.48
N GLY A 16 -2.66 8.36 12.96
CA GLY A 16 -3.70 7.68 13.72
C GLY A 16 -3.22 6.37 14.34
N ALA A 17 -2.51 5.54 13.57
CA ALA A 17 -1.92 4.29 14.06
C ALA A 17 -0.89 4.51 15.18
N LEU A 18 -0.02 5.52 15.04
CA LEU A 18 0.96 5.87 16.07
C LEU A 18 0.27 6.36 17.37
N ILE A 19 -0.74 7.22 17.25
CA ILE A 19 -1.50 7.72 18.40
C ILE A 19 -2.18 6.55 19.12
N VAL A 20 -2.79 5.62 18.40
CA VAL A 20 -3.45 4.44 18.97
C VAL A 20 -2.47 3.59 19.80
N ILE A 21 -1.26 3.38 19.32
CA ILE A 21 -0.22 2.65 20.07
C ILE A 21 0.16 3.41 21.36
N LEU A 22 0.28 4.74 21.28
CA LEU A 22 0.65 5.58 22.43
C LEU A 22 -0.46 5.65 23.49
N LEU A 23 -1.74 5.56 23.09
CA LEU A 23 -2.89 5.53 24.03
C LEU A 23 -2.86 4.27 24.91
N GLY A 24 -2.32 3.18 24.40
CA GLY A 24 -2.11 1.96 25.15
C GLY A 24 -3.40 1.15 25.46
N ARG A 25 -3.22 0.08 26.22
CA ARG A 25 -4.23 -0.96 26.45
C ARG A 25 -5.42 -0.52 27.29
N GLU A 26 -5.24 0.43 28.18
CA GLU A 26 -6.25 0.84 29.16
C GLU A 26 -7.35 1.75 28.54
N ARG A 27 -7.14 2.20 27.29
CA ARG A 27 -7.99 3.17 26.61
C ARG A 27 -8.57 2.65 25.30
N SER A 28 -9.13 1.43 25.32
CA SER A 28 -9.64 0.75 24.12
C SER A 28 -10.68 1.59 23.34
N GLU A 29 -11.57 2.30 24.05
CA GLU A 29 -12.56 3.17 23.41
C GLU A 29 -11.91 4.37 22.71
N GLN A 30 -10.87 4.95 23.30
CA GLN A 30 -10.12 6.04 22.67
C GLN A 30 -9.34 5.54 21.42
N CYS A 31 -8.81 4.32 21.46
CA CYS A 31 -8.17 3.69 20.32
C CYS A 31 -9.14 3.53 19.14
N TRP A 32 -10.35 3.02 19.42
CA TRP A 32 -11.40 2.93 18.41
C TRP A 32 -11.79 4.31 17.85
N LEU A 33 -12.02 5.31 18.73
CA LEU A 33 -12.40 6.66 18.32
C LEU A 33 -11.32 7.32 17.44
N THR A 34 -10.06 7.21 17.85
CA THR A 34 -8.91 7.73 17.06
C THR A 34 -8.86 7.10 15.67
N SER A 35 -9.05 5.77 15.57
CA SER A 35 -9.06 5.06 14.30
C SER A 35 -10.26 5.47 13.44
N LEU A 36 -11.43 5.64 14.05
CA LEU A 36 -12.63 6.10 13.36
C LEU A 36 -12.45 7.50 12.77
N VAL A 37 -11.94 8.43 13.58
CA VAL A 37 -11.70 9.82 13.15
C VAL A 37 -10.65 9.87 12.05
N SER A 38 -9.52 9.19 12.21
CA SER A 38 -8.44 9.22 11.21
C SER A 38 -8.86 8.62 9.86
N LEU A 39 -9.52 7.44 9.86
CA LEU A 39 -10.02 6.83 8.63
C LEU A 39 -11.20 7.60 8.03
N GLY A 40 -12.05 8.22 8.87
CA GLY A 40 -13.10 9.13 8.41
C GLY A 40 -12.55 10.35 7.68
N ILE A 41 -11.54 11.00 8.24
CA ILE A 41 -10.86 12.14 7.59
C ILE A 41 -10.21 11.69 6.27
N SER A 42 -9.48 10.57 6.28
CA SER A 42 -8.84 10.03 5.07
C SER A 42 -9.88 9.70 3.97
N SER A 43 -11.03 9.11 4.35
CA SER A 43 -12.14 8.83 3.43
C SER A 43 -12.76 10.11 2.84
N ILE A 44 -12.91 11.16 3.64
CA ILE A 44 -13.41 12.46 3.17
C ILE A 44 -12.43 13.09 2.18
N ILE A 45 -11.12 13.09 2.49
CA ILE A 45 -10.09 13.63 1.59
C ILE A 45 -10.06 12.85 0.27
N SER A 46 -10.14 11.52 0.33
CA SER A 46 -10.17 10.67 -0.89
C SER A 46 -11.42 10.92 -1.73
N LEU A 47 -12.58 11.16 -1.11
CA LEU A 47 -13.81 11.56 -1.81
C LEU A 47 -13.64 12.90 -2.53
N PHE A 48 -13.08 13.91 -1.85
CA PHE A 48 -12.78 15.20 -2.49
C PHE A 48 -11.77 15.07 -3.64
N THR A 49 -10.78 14.20 -3.50
CA THR A 49 -9.82 13.89 -4.56
C THR A 49 -10.54 13.31 -5.79
N LEU A 50 -11.42 12.35 -5.58
CA LEU A 50 -12.23 11.72 -6.63
C LEU A 50 -13.14 12.76 -7.33
N ILE A 51 -13.85 13.59 -6.57
CA ILE A 51 -14.72 14.64 -7.12
C ILE A 51 -13.90 15.66 -7.93
N ALA A 52 -12.72 16.06 -7.45
CA ALA A 52 -11.84 17.00 -8.16
C ALA A 52 -11.41 16.46 -9.52
N LEU A 53 -11.05 15.17 -9.60
CA LEU A 53 -10.66 14.51 -10.85
C LEU A 53 -11.87 14.29 -11.78
N LEU A 54 -13.04 13.89 -11.25
CA LEU A 54 -14.27 13.73 -12.03
C LEU A 54 -14.79 15.05 -12.61
N SER A 55 -14.46 16.20 -11.99
CA SER A 55 -14.83 17.53 -12.53
C SER A 55 -14.11 17.89 -13.83
N GLY A 56 -13.13 17.09 -14.26
CA GLY A 56 -12.36 17.27 -15.50
C GLY A 56 -11.37 18.45 -15.48
N LYS A 57 -11.28 19.18 -14.37
CA LYS A 57 -10.34 20.31 -14.25
C LYS A 57 -8.89 19.87 -14.17
N VAL A 58 -8.65 18.68 -13.62
CA VAL A 58 -7.33 18.05 -13.47
C VAL A 58 -7.45 16.62 -13.94
N GLN A 59 -6.54 16.16 -14.80
CA GLN A 59 -6.56 14.77 -15.28
C GLN A 59 -5.83 13.81 -14.33
N THR A 60 -4.73 14.28 -13.72
CA THR A 60 -3.92 13.53 -12.77
C THR A 60 -3.35 14.46 -11.72
N ILE A 61 -3.32 14.01 -10.48
CA ILE A 61 -2.65 14.73 -9.38
C ILE A 61 -1.33 14.02 -9.13
N ARG A 62 -0.23 14.78 -9.21
CA ARG A 62 1.13 14.30 -8.94
C ARG A 62 1.65 14.99 -7.68
N TYR A 63 2.22 14.21 -6.78
CA TYR A 63 2.85 14.71 -5.56
C TYR A 63 4.27 14.12 -5.45
N ARG A 64 5.27 15.01 -5.52
CA ARG A 64 6.68 14.64 -5.39
C ARG A 64 7.09 14.75 -3.93
N MET A 65 7.46 13.63 -3.31
CA MET A 65 7.94 13.62 -1.93
C MET A 65 9.32 14.29 -1.86
N GLY A 66 9.44 15.26 -0.95
CA GLY A 66 10.67 16.03 -0.77
C GLY A 66 10.88 17.22 -1.72
N GLY A 67 10.09 17.34 -2.79
CA GLY A 67 10.16 18.47 -3.71
C GLY A 67 11.51 18.60 -4.45
N TRP A 68 12.23 17.49 -4.64
CA TRP A 68 13.50 17.49 -5.35
C TRP A 68 13.30 17.87 -6.81
N PRO A 69 14.21 18.72 -7.39
CA PRO A 69 14.17 19.02 -8.81
C PRO A 69 14.52 17.78 -9.64
N GLU A 70 14.04 17.75 -10.88
CA GLU A 70 14.45 16.76 -11.87
C GLU A 70 15.98 16.85 -12.08
N SER A 71 16.64 15.70 -12.15
CA SER A 71 18.06 15.60 -12.43
C SER A 71 18.27 14.84 -13.73
N GLU A 72 18.98 15.43 -14.69
CA GLU A 72 19.26 14.81 -16.00
C GLU A 72 18.02 14.35 -16.78
N GLY A 73 16.85 14.98 -16.54
CA GLY A 73 15.58 14.62 -17.19
C GLY A 73 14.82 13.49 -16.53
N TYR A 74 15.29 12.98 -15.37
CA TYR A 74 14.61 11.95 -14.59
C TYR A 74 14.03 12.52 -13.29
N GLU A 75 12.90 11.95 -12.86
CA GLU A 75 12.29 12.27 -11.58
C GLU A 75 13.16 11.75 -10.43
N VAL A 76 13.52 12.66 -9.51
CA VAL A 76 14.30 12.33 -8.33
C VAL A 76 13.39 12.22 -7.12
N GLY A 77 13.38 11.03 -6.47
CA GLY A 77 12.57 10.76 -5.29
C GLY A 77 11.28 10.03 -5.59
N ILE A 78 10.47 9.82 -4.55
CA ILE A 78 9.23 9.07 -4.63
C ILE A 78 8.11 10.01 -5.14
N GLU A 79 7.45 9.61 -6.22
CA GLU A 79 6.27 10.27 -6.76
C GLU A 79 5.01 9.48 -6.42
N LEU A 80 3.97 10.20 -5.96
CA LEU A 80 2.61 9.69 -5.88
C LEU A 80 1.81 10.26 -7.05
N ARG A 81 1.16 9.38 -7.79
CA ARG A 81 0.32 9.73 -8.94
C ARG A 81 -1.09 9.21 -8.74
N VAL A 82 -2.06 10.10 -8.85
CA VAL A 82 -3.47 9.76 -8.68
C VAL A 82 -4.24 10.19 -9.92
N ASP A 83 -4.71 9.22 -10.68
CA ASP A 83 -5.68 9.37 -11.75
C ASP A 83 -7.10 9.02 -11.25
N ILE A 84 -8.10 9.06 -12.13
CA ILE A 84 -9.50 8.79 -11.79
C ILE A 84 -9.67 7.36 -11.24
N LEU A 85 -8.99 6.38 -11.84
CA LEU A 85 -9.09 4.98 -11.41
C LEU A 85 -8.45 4.80 -10.02
N ALA A 86 -7.25 5.35 -9.84
CA ALA A 86 -6.57 5.34 -8.54
C ALA A 86 -7.42 6.03 -7.45
N ALA A 87 -8.00 7.19 -7.75
CA ALA A 87 -8.86 7.90 -6.80
C ALA A 87 -10.12 7.10 -6.42
N LEU A 88 -10.74 6.41 -7.38
CA LEU A 88 -11.89 5.52 -7.12
C LEU A 88 -11.51 4.39 -6.16
N VAL A 89 -10.39 3.71 -6.44
CA VAL A 89 -9.92 2.58 -5.61
C VAL A 89 -9.51 3.06 -4.22
N VAL A 90 -8.79 4.18 -4.12
CA VAL A 90 -8.38 4.77 -2.84
C VAL A 90 -9.60 5.18 -2.01
N PHE A 91 -10.61 5.79 -2.63
CA PHE A 91 -11.88 6.09 -1.94
C PHE A 91 -12.57 4.82 -1.44
N ALA A 92 -12.68 3.79 -2.29
CA ALA A 92 -13.28 2.52 -1.89
C ALA A 92 -12.54 1.87 -0.69
N VAL A 93 -11.19 1.84 -0.73
CA VAL A 93 -10.36 1.27 0.35
C VAL A 93 -10.55 2.04 1.66
N THR A 94 -10.45 3.38 1.62
CA THR A 94 -10.59 4.21 2.83
C THR A 94 -12.01 4.16 3.40
N PHE A 95 -13.03 4.17 2.54
CA PHE A 95 -14.43 4.08 2.94
C PHE A 95 -14.76 2.71 3.57
N ILE A 96 -14.32 1.62 2.95
CA ILE A 96 -14.49 0.27 3.53
C ILE A 96 -13.75 0.16 4.86
N GLY A 97 -12.53 0.71 4.96
CA GLY A 97 -11.78 0.77 6.21
C GLY A 97 -12.52 1.53 7.31
N PHE A 98 -13.13 2.67 6.97
CA PHE A 98 -13.96 3.45 7.89
C PHE A 98 -15.19 2.66 8.38
N VAL A 99 -15.96 2.05 7.46
CA VAL A 99 -17.13 1.23 7.80
C VAL A 99 -16.74 0.03 8.65
N ASN A 100 -15.62 -0.64 8.30
CA ASN A 100 -15.11 -1.77 9.09
C ASN A 100 -14.72 -1.34 10.52
N THR A 101 -14.17 -0.14 10.69
CA THR A 101 -13.87 0.41 12.02
C THR A 101 -15.14 0.63 12.86
N ILE A 102 -16.22 1.10 12.25
CA ILE A 102 -17.52 1.22 12.94
C ILE A 102 -17.99 -0.16 13.43
N TYR A 103 -17.96 -1.15 12.54
CA TYR A 103 -18.41 -2.52 12.85
C TYR A 103 -17.55 -3.20 13.92
N SER A 104 -16.23 -2.95 13.92
CA SER A 104 -15.28 -3.61 14.83
C SER A 104 -15.40 -3.21 16.29
N LYS A 105 -16.12 -2.14 16.64
CA LYS A 105 -16.24 -1.63 18.02
C LYS A 105 -16.62 -2.72 19.04
N THR A 106 -17.66 -3.48 18.72
CA THR A 106 -18.20 -4.51 19.64
C THR A 106 -17.48 -5.87 19.52
N ARG A 107 -16.81 -6.12 18.41
CA ARG A 107 -16.18 -7.42 18.12
C ARG A 107 -14.71 -7.47 18.51
N ALA A 108 -13.97 -6.37 18.34
CA ALA A 108 -12.55 -6.33 18.59
C ALA A 108 -12.19 -6.67 20.05
N GLU A 109 -12.95 -6.15 21.03
CA GLU A 109 -12.70 -6.46 22.45
C GLU A 109 -12.93 -7.94 22.78
N ALA A 110 -13.93 -8.56 22.16
CA ALA A 110 -14.26 -9.96 22.39
C ALA A 110 -13.28 -10.93 21.73
N GLU A 111 -12.81 -10.60 20.53
CA GLU A 111 -11.98 -11.52 19.71
C GLU A 111 -10.48 -11.34 19.96
N VAL A 112 -10.01 -10.09 20.19
CA VAL A 112 -8.56 -9.80 20.24
C VAL A 112 -8.02 -9.67 21.67
N GLN A 113 -8.83 -9.90 22.70
CA GLN A 113 -8.50 -9.95 24.13
C GLN A 113 -7.22 -9.21 24.55
N GLY A 114 -7.34 -7.90 24.86
CA GLY A 114 -6.23 -7.10 25.37
C GLY A 114 -5.17 -6.66 24.35
N LYS A 115 -5.36 -6.95 23.06
CA LYS A 115 -4.52 -6.49 21.93
C LYS A 115 -5.22 -5.44 21.06
N VAL A 116 -6.31 -4.85 21.55
CA VAL A 116 -7.15 -3.88 20.83
C VAL A 116 -6.33 -2.73 20.18
N PRO A 117 -5.37 -2.08 20.88
CA PRO A 117 -4.55 -1.04 20.26
C PRO A 117 -3.77 -1.53 19.04
N PHE A 118 -3.16 -2.72 19.16
CA PHE A 118 -2.41 -3.30 18.04
C PHE A 118 -3.31 -3.63 16.85
N PHE A 119 -4.52 -4.12 17.11
CA PHE A 119 -5.52 -4.39 16.06
C PHE A 119 -5.85 -3.12 15.27
N TYR A 120 -6.22 -2.02 15.95
CA TYR A 120 -6.55 -0.77 15.28
C TYR A 120 -5.35 -0.12 14.59
N ALA A 121 -4.17 -0.19 15.19
CA ALA A 121 -2.96 0.33 14.58
C ALA A 121 -2.59 -0.44 13.29
N LEU A 122 -2.60 -1.77 13.34
CA LEU A 122 -2.30 -2.61 12.17
C LEU A 122 -3.36 -2.44 11.07
N MET A 123 -4.63 -2.30 11.44
CA MET A 123 -5.70 -2.03 10.48
C MET A 123 -5.48 -0.70 9.74
N GLN A 124 -5.10 0.36 10.46
CA GLN A 124 -4.78 1.65 9.83
C GLN A 124 -3.55 1.55 8.93
N LEU A 125 -2.48 0.86 9.38
CA LEU A 125 -1.28 0.62 8.56
C LEU A 125 -1.60 -0.21 7.30
N LEU A 126 -2.52 -1.17 7.40
CA LEU A 126 -3.00 -1.92 6.24
C LEU A 126 -3.66 -1.00 5.20
N ILE A 127 -4.53 -0.10 5.65
CA ILE A 127 -5.19 0.88 4.77
C ILE A 127 -4.17 1.83 4.15
N VAL A 128 -3.17 2.31 4.91
CA VAL A 128 -2.05 3.12 4.39
C VAL A 128 -1.31 2.37 3.29
N GLY A 129 -0.95 1.12 3.53
CA GLY A 129 -0.24 0.29 2.54
C GLY A 129 -1.05 0.09 1.27
N LEU A 130 -2.34 -0.27 1.39
CA LEU A 130 -3.23 -0.46 0.24
C LEU A 130 -3.42 0.83 -0.58
N CYS A 131 -3.65 1.96 0.07
CA CYS A 131 -3.75 3.26 -0.61
C CYS A 131 -2.43 3.64 -1.28
N GLY A 132 -1.30 3.41 -0.59
CA GLY A 132 0.02 3.70 -1.13
C GLY A 132 0.35 2.88 -2.38
N ILE A 133 0.03 1.58 -2.41
CA ILE A 133 0.19 0.69 -3.58
C ILE A 133 -0.51 1.28 -4.81
N VAL A 134 -1.70 1.82 -4.63
CA VAL A 134 -2.51 2.37 -5.72
C VAL A 134 -1.98 3.71 -6.22
N MET A 135 -1.36 4.50 -5.33
CA MET A 135 -0.93 5.87 -5.65
C MET A 135 0.54 5.99 -6.04
N THR A 136 1.39 5.02 -5.73
CA THR A 136 2.83 5.14 -6.02
C THR A 136 3.13 5.03 -7.50
N ASN A 137 4.05 5.87 -7.99
CA ASN A 137 4.63 5.82 -9.34
C ASN A 137 6.11 5.42 -9.31
N ASP A 138 6.56 4.77 -8.24
CA ASP A 138 7.93 4.32 -8.05
C ASP A 138 7.96 2.82 -7.79
N ALA A 139 8.76 2.08 -8.56
CA ALA A 139 8.80 0.62 -8.53
C ALA A 139 9.37 0.07 -7.21
N PHE A 140 10.34 0.75 -6.60
CA PHE A 140 10.90 0.33 -5.32
C PHE A 140 9.95 0.69 -4.16
N ASN A 141 9.34 1.88 -4.20
CA ASN A 141 8.34 2.26 -3.21
C ASN A 141 7.12 1.33 -3.26
N LEU A 142 6.73 0.85 -4.45
CA LEU A 142 5.69 -0.18 -4.59
C LEU A 142 6.05 -1.46 -3.82
N TYR A 143 7.31 -1.92 -3.91
CA TYR A 143 7.81 -3.03 -3.10
C TYR A 143 7.63 -2.77 -1.60
N VAL A 144 8.08 -1.60 -1.12
CA VAL A 144 7.97 -1.23 0.30
C VAL A 144 6.52 -1.23 0.78
N LEU A 145 5.61 -0.68 -0.02
CA LEU A 145 4.18 -0.64 0.32
C LEU A 145 3.51 -2.02 0.31
N ILE A 146 3.90 -2.89 -0.63
CA ILE A 146 3.50 -4.29 -0.66
C ILE A 146 3.98 -5.01 0.61
N GLU A 147 5.21 -4.75 1.07
CA GLU A 147 5.74 -5.35 2.31
C GLU A 147 5.03 -4.83 3.56
N ILE A 148 4.76 -3.52 3.67
CA ILE A 148 3.98 -2.95 4.78
C ILE A 148 2.60 -3.62 4.83
N THR A 149 1.91 -3.71 3.70
CA THR A 149 0.59 -4.35 3.59
C THR A 149 0.64 -5.82 3.99
N SER A 150 1.67 -6.53 3.58
CA SER A 150 1.85 -7.96 3.88
C SER A 150 2.15 -8.19 5.35
N LEU A 151 3.10 -7.45 5.94
CA LEU A 151 3.48 -7.58 7.35
C LEU A 151 2.30 -7.26 8.28
N THR A 152 1.53 -6.23 7.96
CA THR A 152 0.32 -5.90 8.72
C THR A 152 -0.75 -6.97 8.61
N SER A 153 -0.94 -7.55 7.41
CA SER A 153 -1.86 -8.68 7.20
C SER A 153 -1.43 -9.93 7.97
N TYR A 154 -0.13 -10.27 7.97
CA TYR A 154 0.39 -11.41 8.73
C TYR A 154 0.13 -11.25 10.23
N ALA A 155 0.39 -10.05 10.76
CA ALA A 155 0.16 -9.75 12.17
C ALA A 155 -1.33 -9.78 12.53
N LEU A 156 -2.21 -9.24 11.68
CA LEU A 156 -3.66 -9.29 11.88
C LEU A 156 -4.19 -10.74 11.87
N ILE A 157 -3.74 -11.57 10.92
CA ILE A 157 -4.12 -13.00 10.87
C ILE A 157 -3.62 -13.73 12.11
N ALA A 158 -2.37 -13.47 12.54
CA ALA A 158 -1.78 -14.12 13.73
C ALA A 158 -2.50 -13.77 15.05
N MET A 159 -3.31 -12.71 15.09
CA MET A 159 -4.15 -12.36 16.24
C MET A 159 -5.36 -13.29 16.42
N GLY A 160 -5.72 -14.03 15.38
CA GLY A 160 -6.84 -14.96 15.42
C GLY A 160 -6.59 -16.16 16.33
N ASN A 161 -7.63 -17.00 16.46
CA ASN A 161 -7.61 -18.18 17.33
C ASN A 161 -7.17 -19.45 16.59
N ARG A 162 -6.89 -20.52 17.35
CA ARG A 162 -6.59 -21.88 16.86
C ARG A 162 -5.38 -21.91 15.92
N ARG A 163 -5.60 -22.19 14.62
CA ARG A 163 -4.54 -22.36 13.60
C ARG A 163 -4.08 -21.05 12.97
N ALA A 164 -4.56 -19.91 13.41
CA ALA A 164 -4.26 -18.60 12.82
C ALA A 164 -2.75 -18.31 12.74
N ALA A 165 -1.99 -18.67 13.77
CA ALA A 165 -0.54 -18.52 13.76
C ALA A 165 0.15 -19.36 12.67
N LEU A 166 -0.33 -20.61 12.42
CA LEU A 166 0.21 -21.46 11.34
C LEU A 166 -0.13 -20.89 9.96
N SER A 167 -1.37 -20.44 9.78
CA SER A 167 -1.80 -19.79 8.53
C SER A 167 -1.01 -18.52 8.27
N SER A 168 -0.78 -17.68 9.29
CA SER A 168 0.08 -16.51 9.21
C SER A 168 1.52 -16.87 8.81
N PHE A 169 2.08 -17.91 9.42
CA PHE A 169 3.44 -18.38 9.11
C PHE A 169 3.58 -18.84 7.65
N ASN A 170 2.63 -19.62 7.14
CA ASN A 170 2.62 -20.03 5.72
C ASN A 170 2.54 -18.81 4.79
N TYR A 171 1.72 -17.82 5.16
CA TYR A 171 1.59 -16.58 4.41
C TYR A 171 2.89 -15.77 4.41
N VAL A 172 3.60 -15.67 5.55
CA VAL A 172 4.91 -15.02 5.64
C VAL A 172 5.90 -15.63 4.66
N ILE A 173 6.06 -16.98 4.68
CA ILE A 173 7.03 -17.67 3.83
C ILE A 173 6.78 -17.37 2.35
N MET A 174 5.56 -17.62 1.88
CA MET A 174 5.25 -17.42 0.46
C MET A 174 5.25 -15.94 0.08
N GLY A 175 4.78 -15.07 0.96
CA GLY A 175 4.80 -13.63 0.74
C GLY A 175 6.22 -13.08 0.61
N THR A 176 7.16 -13.53 1.44
CA THR A 176 8.57 -13.11 1.39
C THR A 176 9.25 -13.58 0.10
N ILE A 177 8.98 -14.83 -0.33
CA ILE A 177 9.48 -15.35 -1.61
C ILE A 177 8.97 -14.48 -2.78
N GLY A 178 7.67 -14.18 -2.81
CA GLY A 178 7.09 -13.32 -3.86
C GLY A 178 7.69 -11.91 -3.89
N ALA A 179 7.88 -11.31 -2.71
CA ALA A 179 8.51 -10.01 -2.57
C ALA A 179 9.97 -10.00 -3.05
N SER A 180 10.73 -11.06 -2.76
CA SER A 180 12.11 -11.21 -3.21
C SER A 180 12.20 -11.29 -4.73
N PHE A 181 11.31 -12.02 -5.39
CA PHE A 181 11.24 -12.04 -6.86
C PHE A 181 10.91 -10.67 -7.44
N TYR A 182 9.93 -9.98 -6.87
CA TYR A 182 9.59 -8.63 -7.32
C TYR A 182 10.79 -7.67 -7.21
N LEU A 183 11.44 -7.64 -6.05
CA LEU A 183 12.60 -6.78 -5.78
C LEU A 183 13.77 -7.08 -6.72
N LEU A 184 14.02 -8.37 -6.99
CA LEU A 184 15.07 -8.79 -7.94
C LEU A 184 14.75 -8.27 -9.35
N GLY A 185 13.52 -8.38 -9.80
CA GLY A 185 13.06 -7.84 -11.07
C GLY A 185 13.24 -6.33 -11.19
N VAL A 186 12.86 -5.57 -10.14
CA VAL A 186 13.09 -4.12 -10.06
C VAL A 186 14.58 -3.79 -10.12
N GLY A 187 15.43 -4.58 -9.45
CA GLY A 187 16.89 -4.42 -9.50
C GLY A 187 17.46 -4.57 -10.93
N TYR A 188 16.97 -5.55 -11.68
CA TYR A 188 17.36 -5.72 -13.10
C TYR A 188 16.89 -4.55 -13.97
N LEU A 189 15.67 -4.02 -13.76
CA LEU A 189 15.21 -2.81 -14.45
C LEU A 189 16.11 -1.63 -14.13
N TYR A 190 16.35 -1.38 -12.84
CA TYR A 190 17.19 -0.26 -12.39
C TYR A 190 18.60 -0.27 -12.97
N ILE A 191 19.28 -1.43 -13.03
CA ILE A 191 20.61 -1.56 -13.63
C ILE A 191 20.61 -1.12 -15.11
N LYS A 192 19.47 -1.30 -15.83
CA LYS A 192 19.37 -0.99 -17.25
C LYS A 192 18.83 0.41 -17.55
N THR A 193 17.97 0.92 -16.68
CA THR A 193 17.27 2.20 -16.91
C THR A 193 17.83 3.35 -16.09
N GLY A 194 18.50 3.06 -14.96
CA GLY A 194 19.04 4.07 -14.04
C GLY A 194 17.98 4.80 -13.21
N THR A 195 16.71 4.46 -13.36
CA THR A 195 15.59 5.10 -12.66
C THR A 195 14.66 4.08 -12.02
N LEU A 196 13.93 4.49 -10.98
CA LEU A 196 12.90 3.70 -10.29
C LEU A 196 11.49 4.24 -10.56
N ASN A 197 11.37 5.44 -11.13
CA ASN A 197 10.08 5.98 -11.54
C ASN A 197 9.51 5.17 -12.70
N ILE A 198 8.25 4.75 -12.60
CA ILE A 198 7.61 3.85 -13.58
C ILE A 198 7.44 4.51 -14.94
N ASP A 199 7.10 5.82 -14.96
CA ASP A 199 6.96 6.56 -16.21
C ASP A 199 8.34 6.72 -16.92
N ASP A 200 9.40 7.01 -16.16
CA ASP A 200 10.78 7.13 -16.70
C ASP A 200 11.30 5.79 -17.21
N ILE A 201 11.07 4.69 -16.46
CA ILE A 201 11.41 3.33 -16.91
C ILE A 201 10.77 3.07 -18.26
N ARG A 202 9.48 3.40 -18.42
CA ARG A 202 8.76 3.22 -19.69
C ARG A 202 9.37 4.02 -20.83
N MET A 203 9.76 5.28 -20.58
CA MET A 203 10.40 6.14 -21.57
C MET A 203 11.77 5.54 -21.99
N VAL A 204 12.64 5.21 -21.03
CA VAL A 204 13.97 4.67 -21.32
C VAL A 204 13.90 3.35 -22.10
N LEU A 205 12.95 2.47 -21.77
CA LEU A 205 12.75 1.21 -22.50
C LEU A 205 12.27 1.44 -23.93
N GLY A 206 11.41 2.46 -24.16
CA GLY A 206 10.90 2.82 -25.47
C GLY A 206 11.96 3.49 -26.35
N ASP A 207 12.63 4.53 -25.85
CA ASP A 207 13.58 5.35 -26.59
C ASP A 207 14.83 4.57 -27.02
N ASN A 208 15.30 3.64 -26.16
CA ASN A 208 16.46 2.81 -26.45
C ASN A 208 16.11 1.45 -27.06
N ASN A 209 14.85 1.19 -27.36
CA ASN A 209 14.34 -0.09 -27.90
C ASN A 209 14.84 -1.33 -27.12
N LEU A 210 14.80 -1.24 -25.79
CA LEU A 210 15.34 -2.27 -24.88
C LEU A 210 14.36 -3.40 -24.57
N TRP A 211 13.14 -3.38 -25.11
CA TRP A 211 12.07 -4.34 -24.77
C TRP A 211 12.47 -5.79 -24.99
N ASP A 212 13.26 -6.08 -26.04
CA ASP A 212 13.72 -7.43 -26.40
C ASP A 212 15.06 -7.82 -25.73
N HIS A 213 15.61 -6.94 -24.88
CA HIS A 213 16.87 -7.24 -24.20
C HIS A 213 16.66 -8.33 -23.15
N GLN A 214 17.50 -9.38 -23.15
CA GLN A 214 17.36 -10.53 -22.25
C GLN A 214 17.21 -10.14 -20.76
N SER A 215 17.96 -9.14 -20.28
CA SER A 215 17.86 -8.69 -18.88
C SER A 215 16.49 -8.08 -18.56
N ILE A 216 15.87 -7.40 -19.53
CA ILE A 216 14.53 -6.81 -19.35
C ILE A 216 13.47 -7.90 -19.34
N ILE A 217 13.58 -8.89 -20.23
CA ILE A 217 12.67 -10.06 -20.23
C ILE A 217 12.74 -10.79 -18.87
N VAL A 218 13.96 -11.03 -18.37
CA VAL A 218 14.17 -11.67 -17.05
C VAL A 218 13.59 -10.81 -15.92
N ALA A 219 13.77 -9.48 -15.98
CA ALA A 219 13.17 -8.55 -15.00
C ALA A 219 11.65 -8.68 -14.96
N PHE A 220 11.00 -8.68 -16.12
CA PHE A 220 9.54 -8.83 -16.21
C PHE A 220 9.06 -10.18 -15.70
N ILE A 221 9.78 -11.28 -16.00
CA ILE A 221 9.45 -12.61 -15.48
C ILE A 221 9.47 -12.59 -13.94
N PHE A 222 10.51 -12.03 -13.32
CA PHE A 222 10.60 -11.95 -11.87
C PHE A 222 9.52 -11.05 -11.25
N ILE A 223 9.22 -9.90 -11.86
CA ILE A 223 8.13 -9.01 -11.40
C ILE A 223 6.79 -9.74 -11.46
N ILE A 224 6.50 -10.41 -12.60
CA ILE A 224 5.25 -11.15 -12.77
C ILE A 224 5.13 -12.29 -11.75
N LEU A 225 6.19 -13.06 -11.53
CA LEU A 225 6.20 -14.13 -10.51
C LEU A 225 5.94 -13.57 -9.11
N GLY A 226 6.58 -12.45 -8.78
CA GLY A 226 6.37 -11.76 -7.49
C GLY A 226 4.92 -11.32 -7.32
N VAL A 227 4.35 -10.64 -8.30
CA VAL A 227 2.96 -10.16 -8.28
C VAL A 227 1.98 -11.34 -8.25
N TRP A 228 2.17 -12.38 -9.07
CA TRP A 228 1.31 -13.57 -9.08
C TRP A 228 1.31 -14.29 -7.74
N THR A 229 2.46 -14.38 -7.09
CA THR A 229 2.55 -14.96 -5.74
C THR A 229 1.73 -14.14 -4.74
N LYS A 230 1.81 -12.81 -4.80
CA LYS A 230 1.04 -11.91 -3.91
C LYS A 230 -0.46 -11.92 -4.20
N MET A 231 -0.85 -12.07 -5.45
CA MET A 231 -2.25 -12.17 -5.88
C MET A 231 -2.85 -13.57 -5.66
N ALA A 232 -2.09 -14.54 -5.16
CA ALA A 232 -2.50 -15.92 -5.08
C ALA A 232 -3.00 -16.49 -6.42
N PHE A 233 -2.36 -16.09 -7.52
CA PHE A 233 -2.73 -16.55 -8.86
C PHE A 233 -2.36 -18.03 -9.03
N PHE A 234 -3.22 -18.81 -9.66
CA PHE A 234 -2.94 -20.23 -9.92
C PHE A 234 -1.63 -20.40 -10.74
N PRO A 235 -0.73 -21.28 -10.36
CA PRO A 235 -0.77 -22.28 -9.27
C PRO A 235 -0.20 -21.81 -7.91
N LEU A 236 0.14 -20.52 -7.73
CA LEU A 236 0.83 -19.97 -6.56
C LEU A 236 -0.12 -19.60 -5.39
N HIS A 237 -1.31 -20.17 -5.33
CA HIS A 237 -2.36 -19.85 -4.36
C HIS A 237 -2.34 -20.71 -3.08
N GLY A 238 -1.44 -21.69 -2.97
CA GLY A 238 -1.44 -22.66 -1.88
C GLY A 238 -1.17 -22.11 -0.47
N TRP A 239 -0.85 -20.83 -0.37
CA TRP A 239 -0.63 -20.12 0.89
C TRP A 239 -1.88 -19.47 1.46
N LEU A 240 -2.96 -19.38 0.68
CA LEU A 240 -4.21 -18.78 1.16
C LEU A 240 -4.63 -19.46 2.47
N PRO A 241 -4.97 -18.68 3.51
CA PRO A 241 -5.36 -19.22 4.80
C PRO A 241 -6.61 -20.10 4.67
N ASN A 242 -6.52 -21.34 5.18
CA ASN A 242 -7.63 -22.28 5.32
C ASN A 242 -8.27 -22.13 6.69
#